data_ee819d8a09910144daad24af3b2c5d8f
#
_entry.id   ee819d8a09910144daad24af3b2c5d8f
#
_cell.length_a   1.000
_cell.length_b   1.000
_cell.length_c   1.000
_cell.angle_alpha   90.00
_cell.angle_beta   90.00
_cell.angle_gamma   90.00
#
_symmetry.space_group_name_H-M   'P 1'
#
loop_
_entity.id
_entity.type
_entity.pdbx_description
1 polymer ?
#
loop_
_entity_poly.entity_id
_entity_poly.type
_entity_poly.pdbx_seq_one_letter_code
_entity_poly.pdbx_strand_id
1 'polypeptide(L)'
;YENILAVEEPEDLLDATDEEPIKRLVNSLLWQAAKDEASDVHIDPTPRETSVRYRIDGVLQQVTVFPRQVHVTVVNRIKVMSRLDIAQKGLPQDGRSMVLIAGRKIDIRVSTVPTVHGEKIVMRLLFQEEKLMQLPQLGLAKYILQPYLNMVNSSGGIILVTGPTGSGKTTTLYASLAEIDNEARNIITIEDPVEYKLSGYSQIEVKPKVGLTFANALRSVLRQDPDVIMVGEIRDTETAQIAIQSALTGHLVFSTVHTNSAPATITRLIDMGIEPFLVSSSIIGVLAQRLVRRICPDCRKSYQPHPEQLRELGIKEVSFRKLDRRFYRGDGCDNCRQTGYRGRIGIHELLVMSEGVKNTILESSDSDTIKKQGLKEKMITLRRDGVNKILYGLTTAEEILSITSE
;
A
#
# COMPACT_ATOMS: atom_id res chain seq x y z
N TYR A 1 23.98 16.79 32.50
CA TYR A 1 23.75 15.99 31.27
C TYR A 1 22.35 15.36 31.18
N GLU A 2 21.45 15.62 32.15
CA GLU A 2 20.10 15.01 32.19
C GLU A 2 18.97 15.83 31.54
N ASN A 3 19.23 17.00 30.93
CA ASN A 3 18.17 17.91 30.45
C ASN A 3 18.15 18.16 28.94
N ILE A 4 18.65 17.24 28.10
CA ILE A 4 18.69 17.46 26.61
C ILE A 4 17.77 16.52 25.82
N LEU A 5 17.04 15.61 26.46
CA LEU A 5 16.15 14.67 25.78
C LEU A 5 14.71 14.63 26.35
N ALA A 6 14.17 15.77 26.76
CA ALA A 6 12.71 15.85 26.89
C ALA A 6 12.11 15.93 25.48
N VAL A 7 11.91 14.79 24.84
CA VAL A 7 10.92 14.65 23.77
C VAL A 7 9.58 14.86 24.48
N GLU A 8 9.00 16.05 24.34
CA GLU A 8 7.65 16.32 24.83
C GLU A 8 6.74 15.21 24.27
N GLU A 9 6.18 14.40 25.15
CA GLU A 9 5.17 13.42 24.74
C GLU A 9 3.97 14.18 24.17
N PRO A 10 3.42 13.75 23.02
CA PRO A 10 2.27 14.43 22.43
C PRO A 10 1.08 14.33 23.38
N GLU A 11 0.46 15.49 23.71
CA GLU A 11 -0.77 15.52 24.49
C GLU A 11 -1.91 14.79 23.76
N ASP A 12 -2.73 14.03 24.49
CA ASP A 12 -3.90 13.38 23.90
C ASP A 12 -4.93 14.45 23.52
N LEU A 13 -5.36 14.44 22.25
CA LEU A 13 -6.33 15.39 21.74
C LEU A 13 -7.71 15.33 22.44
N LEU A 14 -7.96 14.26 23.21
CA LEU A 14 -9.21 14.10 23.98
C LEU A 14 -9.20 14.87 25.32
N ASP A 15 -8.03 15.15 25.88
CA ASP A 15 -7.90 15.75 27.23
C ASP A 15 -8.02 17.30 27.20
N ALA A 16 -8.11 17.90 26.02
CA ALA A 16 -8.11 19.35 25.83
C ALA A 16 -9.51 19.97 26.01
N THR A 17 -9.97 20.14 27.25
CA THR A 17 -11.31 20.65 27.57
C THR A 17 -11.43 22.18 27.50
N ASP A 18 -10.32 22.95 27.63
CA ASP A 18 -10.33 24.45 27.69
C ASP A 18 -9.74 25.13 26.44
N GLU A 19 -9.72 24.46 25.29
CA GLU A 19 -9.10 24.99 24.07
C GLU A 19 -9.97 25.97 23.28
N GLU A 20 -9.31 26.91 22.58
CA GLU A 20 -9.91 27.81 21.60
C GLU A 20 -10.78 27.08 20.55
N PRO A 21 -11.90 27.65 20.05
CA PRO A 21 -12.83 26.97 19.15
C PRO A 21 -12.18 26.35 17.91
N ILE A 22 -11.11 26.95 17.37
CA ILE A 22 -10.39 26.43 16.19
C ILE A 22 -9.55 25.20 16.52
N LYS A 23 -8.92 25.16 17.67
CA LYS A 23 -8.17 24.00 18.15
C LYS A 23 -9.12 22.81 18.30
N ARG A 24 -10.28 23.02 18.95
CA ARG A 24 -11.33 21.99 19.09
C ARG A 24 -11.82 21.48 17.74
N LEU A 25 -12.01 22.38 16.76
CA LEU A 25 -12.44 21.99 15.41
C LEU A 25 -11.39 21.08 14.76
N VAL A 26 -10.11 21.48 14.74
CA VAL A 26 -9.04 20.69 14.12
C VAL A 26 -8.86 19.34 14.84
N ASN A 27 -8.87 19.33 16.17
CA ASN A 27 -8.79 18.12 16.98
C ASN A 27 -9.96 17.17 16.71
N SER A 28 -11.18 17.69 16.61
CA SER A 28 -12.39 16.92 16.27
C SER A 28 -12.29 16.31 14.87
N LEU A 29 -11.77 17.05 13.87
CA LEU A 29 -11.56 16.53 12.52
C LEU A 29 -10.55 15.38 12.51
N LEU A 30 -9.43 15.53 13.23
CA LEU A 30 -8.41 14.48 13.32
C LEU A 30 -8.91 13.26 14.09
N TRP A 31 -9.62 13.48 15.20
CA TRP A 31 -10.22 12.39 15.97
C TRP A 31 -11.23 11.60 15.15
N GLN A 32 -12.12 12.30 14.44
CA GLN A 32 -13.10 11.64 13.57
C GLN A 32 -12.42 10.89 12.42
N ALA A 33 -11.37 11.48 11.80
CA ALA A 33 -10.59 10.83 10.77
C ALA A 33 -9.91 9.54 11.28
N ALA A 34 -9.36 9.59 12.51
CA ALA A 34 -8.75 8.43 13.14
C ALA A 34 -9.78 7.33 13.48
N LYS A 35 -10.94 7.71 14.04
CA LYS A 35 -12.06 6.78 14.32
C LYS A 35 -12.54 6.09 13.05
N ASP A 36 -12.52 6.79 11.94
CA ASP A 36 -12.99 6.35 10.64
C ASP A 36 -11.91 5.62 9.82
N GLU A 37 -10.70 5.45 10.39
CA GLU A 37 -9.54 4.84 9.74
C GLU A 37 -9.20 5.50 8.39
N ALA A 38 -9.40 6.83 8.31
CA ALA A 38 -9.08 7.59 7.11
C ALA A 38 -7.57 7.62 6.88
N SER A 39 -7.14 7.34 5.65
CA SER A 39 -5.73 7.45 5.27
C SER A 39 -5.29 8.89 5.07
N ASP A 40 -6.19 9.75 4.54
CA ASP A 40 -5.89 11.15 4.24
C ASP A 40 -7.09 12.03 4.60
N VAL A 41 -6.79 13.24 5.11
CA VAL A 41 -7.76 14.33 5.33
C VAL A 41 -7.44 15.43 4.33
N HIS A 42 -8.41 15.82 3.53
CA HIS A 42 -8.32 16.91 2.58
C HIS A 42 -9.14 18.11 3.07
N ILE A 43 -8.53 19.28 3.10
CA ILE A 43 -9.20 20.55 3.40
C ILE A 43 -9.08 21.42 2.16
N ASP A 44 -10.17 21.54 1.44
CA ASP A 44 -10.25 22.14 0.12
C ASP A 44 -11.04 23.46 0.16
N PRO A 45 -10.38 24.62 -0.06
CA PRO A 45 -11.10 25.88 -0.14
C PRO A 45 -11.87 25.99 -1.45
N THR A 46 -13.11 26.44 -1.38
CA THR A 46 -13.97 26.77 -2.52
C THR A 46 -14.36 28.24 -2.48
N PRO A 47 -15.03 28.78 -3.50
CA PRO A 47 -15.48 30.19 -3.48
C PRO A 47 -16.36 30.58 -2.28
N ARG A 48 -17.18 29.66 -1.79
CA ARG A 48 -18.19 29.93 -0.75
C ARG A 48 -17.85 29.32 0.61
N GLU A 49 -17.21 28.15 0.63
CA GLU A 49 -17.01 27.35 1.83
C GLU A 49 -15.67 26.60 1.75
N THR A 50 -15.31 25.93 2.82
CA THR A 50 -14.21 24.96 2.86
C THR A 50 -14.78 23.57 3.03
N SER A 51 -14.49 22.69 2.08
CA SER A 51 -14.90 21.29 2.10
C SER A 51 -13.84 20.45 2.81
N VAL A 52 -14.25 19.61 3.76
CA VAL A 52 -13.43 18.60 4.40
C VAL A 52 -13.82 17.24 3.88
N ARG A 53 -12.84 16.53 3.33
CA ARG A 53 -13.04 15.18 2.77
C ARG A 53 -12.04 14.23 3.38
N TYR A 54 -12.50 13.02 3.72
CA TYR A 54 -11.64 11.93 4.16
C TYR A 54 -11.48 10.92 3.06
N ARG A 55 -10.26 10.37 2.94
CA ARG A 55 -10.04 9.19 2.13
C ARG A 55 -10.18 7.95 3.01
N ILE A 56 -11.27 7.23 2.82
CA ILE A 56 -11.60 6.00 3.56
C ILE A 56 -11.64 4.86 2.54
N ASP A 57 -10.91 3.79 2.80
CA ASP A 57 -10.80 2.64 1.89
C ASP A 57 -10.46 3.01 0.44
N GLY A 58 -9.63 4.05 0.26
CA GLY A 58 -9.20 4.55 -1.04
C GLY A 58 -10.14 5.57 -1.70
N VAL A 59 -11.36 5.77 -1.19
CA VAL A 59 -12.37 6.68 -1.76
C VAL A 59 -12.47 7.97 -0.95
N LEU A 60 -12.50 9.12 -1.63
CA LEU A 60 -12.75 10.41 -1.01
C LEU A 60 -14.23 10.59 -0.73
N GLN A 61 -14.56 10.89 0.54
CA GLN A 61 -15.92 11.16 1.02
C GLN A 61 -15.96 12.52 1.67
N GLN A 62 -16.96 13.35 1.33
CA GLN A 62 -17.19 14.62 2.01
C GLN A 62 -17.77 14.35 3.39
N VAL A 63 -17.13 14.90 4.43
CA VAL A 63 -17.53 14.70 5.82
C VAL A 63 -18.22 15.91 6.39
N THR A 64 -17.69 17.09 6.13
CA THR A 64 -18.25 18.34 6.59
C THR A 64 -17.83 19.51 5.71
N VAL A 65 -18.48 20.64 5.91
CA VAL A 65 -18.10 21.93 5.33
C VAL A 65 -18.11 22.97 6.45
N PHE A 66 -17.29 24.00 6.32
CA PHE A 66 -17.33 25.15 7.20
C PHE A 66 -17.19 26.48 6.42
N PRO A 67 -17.64 27.63 7.00
CA PRO A 67 -17.58 28.90 6.31
C PRO A 67 -16.16 29.28 5.91
N ARG A 68 -16.00 29.89 4.74
CA ARG A 68 -14.69 30.32 4.21
C ARG A 68 -13.92 31.23 5.18
N GLN A 69 -14.60 32.00 6.00
CA GLN A 69 -13.99 32.91 7.00
C GLN A 69 -13.10 32.13 8.01
N VAL A 70 -13.47 30.90 8.32
CA VAL A 70 -12.74 30.02 9.26
C VAL A 70 -11.52 29.37 8.60
N HIS A 71 -11.48 29.29 7.25
CA HIS A 71 -10.46 28.56 6.49
C HIS A 71 -9.03 28.94 6.88
N VAL A 72 -8.71 30.25 6.83
CA VAL A 72 -7.34 30.75 7.09
C VAL A 72 -6.87 30.37 8.50
N THR A 73 -7.79 30.46 9.49
CA THR A 73 -7.44 30.12 10.88
C THR A 73 -7.20 28.63 11.08
N VAL A 74 -7.99 27.77 10.42
CA VAL A 74 -7.77 26.31 10.41
C VAL A 74 -6.43 25.95 9.74
N VAL A 75 -6.14 26.57 8.58
CA VAL A 75 -4.85 26.39 7.88
C VAL A 75 -3.68 26.78 8.77
N ASN A 76 -3.75 27.96 9.41
CA ASN A 76 -2.69 28.45 10.30
C ASN A 76 -2.48 27.48 11.49
N ARG A 77 -3.56 26.97 12.09
CA ARG A 77 -3.47 26.00 13.19
C ARG A 77 -2.75 24.72 12.74
N ILE A 78 -3.10 24.18 11.58
CA ILE A 78 -2.46 22.97 11.03
C ILE A 78 -0.99 23.24 10.71
N LYS A 79 -0.66 24.43 10.16
CA LYS A 79 0.74 24.82 9.90
C LYS A 79 1.55 24.87 11.19
N VAL A 80 1.02 25.50 12.25
CA VAL A 80 1.68 25.54 13.57
C VAL A 80 1.92 24.13 14.09
N MET A 81 0.90 23.28 14.10
CA MET A 81 1.02 21.87 14.53
C MET A 81 2.11 21.11 13.77
N SER A 82 2.32 21.45 12.50
CA SER A 82 3.25 20.75 11.60
C SER A 82 4.59 21.47 11.41
N ARG A 83 4.85 22.52 12.22
CA ARG A 83 6.06 23.35 12.18
C ARG A 83 6.32 23.99 10.81
N LEU A 84 5.23 24.40 10.13
CA LEU A 84 5.26 25.12 8.87
C LEU A 84 5.20 26.62 9.09
N ASP A 85 5.71 27.39 8.12
CA ASP A 85 5.68 28.85 8.17
C ASP A 85 4.27 29.39 7.84
N ILE A 86 3.64 30.05 8.81
CA ILE A 86 2.32 30.67 8.66
C ILE A 86 2.33 31.95 7.82
N ALA A 87 3.49 32.64 7.73
CA ALA A 87 3.62 33.86 6.95
C ALA A 87 3.77 33.55 5.44
N GLN A 88 4.32 32.39 5.09
CA GLN A 88 4.47 31.96 3.72
C GLN A 88 3.17 31.33 3.19
N LYS A 89 2.47 32.06 2.30
CA LYS A 89 1.19 31.62 1.69
C LYS A 89 1.26 31.35 0.20
N GLY A 90 2.37 31.70 -0.42
CA GLY A 90 2.54 31.64 -1.88
C GLY A 90 3.30 30.43 -2.41
N LEU A 91 3.86 29.60 -1.52
CA LEU A 91 4.66 28.43 -1.88
C LEU A 91 4.12 27.16 -1.20
N PRO A 92 4.23 25.99 -1.87
CA PRO A 92 3.97 24.71 -1.22
C PRO A 92 4.89 24.47 -0.02
N GLN A 93 4.37 23.84 1.01
CA GLN A 93 5.13 23.46 2.19
C GLN A 93 4.77 22.03 2.60
N ASP A 94 5.77 21.28 3.06
CA ASP A 94 5.61 19.94 3.61
C ASP A 94 6.11 19.90 5.04
N GLY A 95 5.35 19.30 5.94
CA GLY A 95 5.68 19.18 7.36
C GLY A 95 5.18 17.89 7.97
N ARG A 96 5.55 17.69 9.24
CA ARG A 96 5.13 16.52 10.02
C ARG A 96 4.65 16.96 11.39
N SER A 97 3.67 16.25 11.91
CA SER A 97 3.18 16.38 13.28
C SER A 97 2.91 15.00 13.85
N MET A 98 3.14 14.84 15.14
CA MET A 98 2.75 13.64 15.87
C MET A 98 1.64 14.01 16.84
N VAL A 99 0.56 13.24 16.81
CA VAL A 99 -0.58 13.45 17.71
C VAL A 99 -0.91 12.15 18.44
N LEU A 100 -1.44 12.28 19.65
CA LEU A 100 -2.01 11.17 20.41
C LEU A 100 -3.53 11.25 20.32
N ILE A 101 -4.18 10.19 19.86
CA ILE A 101 -5.64 10.12 19.76
C ILE A 101 -6.11 8.84 20.42
N ALA A 102 -6.84 8.95 21.53
CA ALA A 102 -7.31 7.78 22.29
C ALA A 102 -6.18 6.78 22.62
N GLY A 103 -5.03 7.28 23.05
CA GLY A 103 -3.85 6.48 23.39
C GLY A 103 -3.05 5.95 22.18
N ARG A 104 -3.47 6.23 20.93
CA ARG A 104 -2.76 5.82 19.72
C ARG A 104 -1.89 6.95 19.18
N LYS A 105 -0.61 6.70 18.98
CA LYS A 105 0.31 7.64 18.30
C LYS A 105 0.06 7.61 16.79
N ILE A 106 -0.22 8.77 16.23
CA ILE A 106 -0.45 8.94 14.77
C ILE A 106 0.57 9.94 14.26
N ASP A 107 1.40 9.53 13.32
CA ASP A 107 2.28 10.43 12.56
C ASP A 107 1.47 11.05 11.41
N ILE A 108 1.44 12.38 11.35
CA ILE A 108 0.70 13.12 10.33
C ILE A 108 1.70 13.81 9.42
N ARG A 109 1.68 13.44 8.14
CA ARG A 109 2.40 14.17 7.09
C ARG A 109 1.46 15.18 6.48
N VAL A 110 1.85 16.44 6.51
CA VAL A 110 1.05 17.57 6.05
C VAL A 110 1.69 18.17 4.82
N SER A 111 0.90 18.34 3.76
CA SER A 111 1.30 19.09 2.57
C SER A 111 0.31 20.23 2.34
N THR A 112 0.83 21.44 2.13
CA THR A 112 0.04 22.62 1.79
C THR A 112 0.40 23.13 0.41
N VAL A 113 -0.60 23.51 -0.38
CA VAL A 113 -0.39 24.13 -1.69
C VAL A 113 -1.28 25.33 -1.87
N PRO A 114 -0.78 26.46 -2.38
CA PRO A 114 -1.60 27.61 -2.70
C PRO A 114 -2.54 27.29 -3.86
N THR A 115 -3.81 27.68 -3.73
CA THR A 115 -4.82 27.58 -4.79
C THR A 115 -5.50 28.92 -4.99
N VAL A 116 -6.30 29.07 -6.05
CA VAL A 116 -7.04 30.30 -6.36
C VAL A 116 -7.96 30.75 -5.20
N HIS A 117 -8.45 29.81 -4.40
CA HIS A 117 -9.41 30.09 -3.33
C HIS A 117 -8.79 30.06 -1.91
N GLY A 118 -7.49 29.87 -1.77
CA GLY A 118 -6.75 29.74 -0.51
C GLY A 118 -5.81 28.54 -0.51
N GLU A 119 -5.16 28.28 0.59
CA GLU A 119 -4.26 27.14 0.69
C GLU A 119 -5.05 25.84 0.89
N LYS A 120 -4.85 24.88 -0.01
CA LYS A 120 -5.33 23.51 0.17
C LYS A 120 -4.39 22.76 1.09
N ILE A 121 -4.94 21.94 1.98
CA ILE A 121 -4.16 21.04 2.85
C ILE A 121 -4.55 19.60 2.58
N VAL A 122 -3.52 18.74 2.57
CA VAL A 122 -3.67 17.29 2.66
C VAL A 122 -2.87 16.80 3.85
N MET A 123 -3.52 16.08 4.75
CA MET A 123 -2.91 15.44 5.90
C MET A 123 -3.01 13.93 5.72
N ARG A 124 -1.87 13.24 5.61
CA ARG A 124 -1.81 11.78 5.60
C ARG A 124 -1.61 11.27 7.02
N LEU A 125 -2.51 10.41 7.46
CA LEU A 125 -2.47 9.81 8.78
C LEU A 125 -1.78 8.45 8.71
N LEU A 126 -0.66 8.32 9.42
CA LEU A 126 0.11 7.09 9.52
C LEU A 126 -0.08 6.54 10.94
N PHE A 127 -0.94 5.54 11.05
CA PHE A 127 -1.20 4.87 12.31
C PHE A 127 0.01 4.00 12.67
N GLN A 128 0.63 4.26 13.82
CA GLN A 128 1.66 3.37 14.34
C GLN A 128 0.98 2.11 14.88
N GLU A 129 0.79 1.12 14.04
CA GLU A 129 0.24 -0.16 14.46
C GLU A 129 1.30 -0.92 15.28
N GLU A 130 0.91 -1.40 16.46
CA GLU A 130 1.78 -2.21 17.31
C GLU A 130 2.00 -3.61 16.74
N LYS A 131 1.18 -4.05 15.80
CA LYS A 131 1.22 -5.40 15.24
C LYS A 131 1.12 -5.42 13.72
N LEU A 132 2.13 -5.98 13.08
CA LEU A 132 2.13 -6.20 11.65
C LEU A 132 1.01 -7.17 11.24
N MET A 133 0.36 -6.89 10.10
CA MET A 133 -0.58 -7.84 9.50
C MET A 133 0.17 -9.09 9.05
N GLN A 134 -0.43 -10.26 9.28
CA GLN A 134 0.09 -11.52 8.76
C GLN A 134 -0.35 -11.76 7.31
N LEU A 135 0.45 -12.48 6.53
CA LEU A 135 0.16 -12.78 5.12
C LEU A 135 -1.26 -13.33 4.85
N PRO A 136 -1.83 -14.25 5.67
CA PRO A 136 -3.22 -14.70 5.48
C PRO A 136 -4.26 -13.58 5.60
N GLN A 137 -4.01 -12.58 6.45
CA GLN A 137 -4.93 -11.45 6.67
C GLN A 137 -4.99 -10.49 5.47
N LEU A 138 -3.94 -10.48 4.62
CA LEU A 138 -3.88 -9.67 3.41
C LEU A 138 -4.81 -10.19 2.30
N GLY A 139 -5.39 -11.38 2.48
CA GLY A 139 -6.31 -11.97 1.51
C GLY A 139 -5.63 -12.88 0.48
N LEU A 140 -4.38 -13.31 0.73
CA LEU A 140 -3.76 -14.33 -0.13
C LEU A 140 -4.52 -15.65 -0.01
N ALA A 141 -5.06 -16.12 -1.13
CA ALA A 141 -5.72 -17.42 -1.17
C ALA A 141 -4.69 -18.55 -1.01
N LYS A 142 -5.10 -19.70 -0.46
CA LYS A 142 -4.18 -20.81 -0.17
C LYS A 142 -3.31 -21.23 -1.35
N TYR A 143 -3.84 -21.18 -2.57
CA TYR A 143 -3.11 -21.52 -3.79
C TYR A 143 -2.04 -20.50 -4.20
N ILE A 144 -2.06 -19.30 -3.63
CA ILE A 144 -1.01 -18.26 -3.77
C ILE A 144 -0.12 -18.26 -2.52
N LEU A 145 -0.73 -18.34 -1.34
CA LEU A 145 -0.04 -18.24 -0.06
C LEU A 145 1.05 -19.31 0.08
N GLN A 146 0.74 -20.58 -0.20
CA GLN A 146 1.71 -21.66 -0.01
C GLN A 146 2.94 -21.54 -0.92
N PRO A 147 2.81 -21.35 -2.24
CA PRO A 147 3.97 -21.08 -3.09
C PRO A 147 4.75 -19.82 -2.66
N TYR A 148 4.06 -18.77 -2.25
CA TYR A 148 4.68 -17.53 -1.79
C TYR A 148 5.50 -17.75 -0.51
N LEU A 149 4.95 -18.46 0.49
CA LEU A 149 5.68 -18.82 1.71
C LEU A 149 6.93 -19.68 1.42
N ASN A 150 6.86 -20.58 0.45
CA ASN A 150 8.02 -21.36 0.05
C ASN A 150 9.15 -20.46 -0.49
N MET A 151 8.80 -19.39 -1.21
CA MET A 151 9.77 -18.40 -1.69
C MET A 151 10.33 -17.54 -0.53
N VAL A 152 9.48 -17.09 0.38
CA VAL A 152 9.89 -16.32 1.57
C VAL A 152 10.89 -17.08 2.42
N ASN A 153 10.81 -18.40 2.45
CA ASN A 153 11.71 -19.26 3.19
C ASN A 153 12.91 -19.79 2.36
N SER A 154 13.10 -19.28 1.13
CA SER A 154 14.28 -19.68 0.33
C SER A 154 15.57 -19.09 0.88
N SER A 155 16.70 -19.72 0.53
CA SER A 155 18.03 -19.28 0.94
C SER A 155 18.52 -18.05 0.16
N GLY A 156 17.98 -17.79 -1.04
CA GLY A 156 18.37 -16.66 -1.88
C GLY A 156 17.45 -16.48 -3.07
N GLY A 157 17.60 -15.37 -3.75
CA GLY A 157 16.79 -14.98 -4.91
C GLY A 157 16.01 -13.69 -4.67
N ILE A 158 15.31 -13.20 -5.68
CA ILE A 158 14.51 -11.96 -5.59
C ILE A 158 13.03 -12.29 -5.61
N ILE A 159 12.30 -11.75 -4.64
CA ILE A 159 10.84 -11.70 -4.62
C ILE A 159 10.42 -10.26 -4.90
N LEU A 160 9.66 -10.07 -5.97
CA LEU A 160 9.13 -8.76 -6.34
C LEU A 160 7.65 -8.65 -6.02
N VAL A 161 7.24 -7.55 -5.39
CA VAL A 161 5.83 -7.21 -5.22
C VAL A 161 5.51 -6.01 -6.11
N THR A 162 4.52 -6.13 -6.98
CA THR A 162 4.18 -5.08 -7.94
C THR A 162 2.73 -4.62 -7.82
N GLY A 163 2.48 -3.42 -8.28
CA GLY A 163 1.17 -2.79 -8.29
C GLY A 163 1.26 -1.27 -8.23
N PRO A 164 0.17 -0.54 -8.45
CA PRO A 164 0.14 0.92 -8.33
C PRO A 164 0.38 1.39 -6.90
N THR A 165 0.52 2.70 -6.73
CA THR A 165 0.53 3.33 -5.41
C THR A 165 -0.77 3.00 -4.67
N GLY A 166 -0.65 2.67 -3.38
CA GLY A 166 -1.80 2.31 -2.54
C GLY A 166 -2.31 0.87 -2.73
N SER A 167 -1.61 0.01 -3.47
CA SER A 167 -1.99 -1.42 -3.60
C SER A 167 -1.58 -2.29 -2.41
N GLY A 168 -0.92 -1.74 -1.39
CA GLY A 168 -0.51 -2.46 -0.18
C GLY A 168 0.83 -3.19 -0.28
N LYS A 169 1.70 -2.83 -1.25
CA LYS A 169 3.01 -3.47 -1.45
C LYS A 169 3.87 -3.49 -0.19
N THR A 170 4.04 -2.34 0.47
CA THR A 170 4.85 -2.20 1.69
C THR A 170 4.31 -3.09 2.81
N THR A 171 2.98 -3.14 2.99
CA THR A 171 2.33 -4.02 3.97
C THR A 171 2.63 -5.50 3.69
N THR A 172 2.61 -5.89 2.41
CA THR A 172 2.95 -7.27 2.00
C THR A 172 4.41 -7.58 2.23
N LEU A 173 5.33 -6.63 1.93
CA LEU A 173 6.75 -6.81 2.23
C LEU A 173 6.99 -6.97 3.74
N TYR A 174 6.41 -6.11 4.57
CA TYR A 174 6.57 -6.23 6.02
C TYR A 174 5.96 -7.52 6.56
N ALA A 175 4.78 -7.92 6.06
CA ALA A 175 4.19 -9.21 6.41
C ALA A 175 5.06 -10.40 5.99
N SER A 176 5.78 -10.27 4.86
CA SER A 176 6.73 -11.30 4.39
C SER A 176 7.97 -11.37 5.26
N LEU A 177 8.51 -10.21 5.66
CA LEU A 177 9.66 -10.16 6.58
C LEU A 177 9.30 -10.74 7.95
N ALA A 178 8.06 -10.55 8.42
CA ALA A 178 7.59 -11.09 9.69
C ALA A 178 7.45 -12.63 9.73
N GLU A 179 7.45 -13.29 8.56
CA GLU A 179 7.49 -14.76 8.46
C GLU A 179 8.93 -15.32 8.61
N ILE A 180 9.94 -14.45 8.56
CA ILE A 180 11.34 -14.82 8.63
C ILE A 180 11.84 -14.69 10.08
N ASP A 181 12.55 -15.68 10.54
CA ASP A 181 13.18 -15.66 11.86
C ASP A 181 14.30 -14.60 11.90
N ASN A 182 14.02 -13.48 12.55
CA ASN A 182 14.97 -12.37 12.68
C ASN A 182 15.97 -12.53 13.84
N GLU A 183 15.86 -13.60 14.64
CA GLU A 183 16.89 -13.96 15.60
C GLU A 183 18.01 -14.76 14.94
N ALA A 184 17.66 -15.56 13.91
CA ALA A 184 18.60 -16.38 13.18
C ALA A 184 19.13 -15.75 11.90
N ARG A 185 18.47 -14.71 11.35
CA ARG A 185 18.83 -14.04 10.09
C ARG A 185 18.98 -12.55 10.27
N ASN A 186 20.06 -11.98 9.72
CA ASN A 186 20.27 -10.54 9.67
C ASN A 186 19.43 -9.91 8.56
N ILE A 187 18.37 -9.17 8.95
CA ILE A 187 17.43 -8.53 8.05
C ILE A 187 17.69 -7.03 8.00
N ILE A 188 18.01 -6.52 6.82
CA ILE A 188 18.27 -5.09 6.60
C ILE A 188 17.31 -4.53 5.56
N THR A 189 16.70 -3.38 5.86
CA THR A 189 15.79 -2.70 4.95
C THR A 189 16.33 -1.35 4.51
N ILE A 190 15.98 -0.94 3.28
CA ILE A 190 16.30 0.37 2.70
C ILE A 190 14.99 0.97 2.20
N GLU A 191 14.55 2.10 2.76
CA GLU A 191 13.19 2.61 2.57
C GLU A 191 13.17 4.13 2.34
N ASP A 192 12.13 4.63 1.67
CA ASP A 192 11.92 6.06 1.40
C ASP A 192 10.44 6.46 1.56
N PRO A 193 10.08 6.88 2.77
CA PRO A 193 10.73 6.70 4.06
C PRO A 193 10.38 5.38 4.74
N VAL A 194 10.94 5.13 5.95
CA VAL A 194 10.50 4.04 6.83
C VAL A 194 9.07 4.32 7.28
N GLU A 195 8.14 3.37 7.00
CA GLU A 195 6.72 3.52 7.37
C GLU A 195 6.45 3.07 8.81
N TYR A 196 7.02 1.95 9.25
CA TYR A 196 6.92 1.42 10.61
C TYR A 196 8.28 1.04 11.13
N LYS A 197 8.56 1.37 12.39
CA LYS A 197 9.78 0.92 13.08
C LYS A 197 9.58 -0.51 13.58
N LEU A 198 10.38 -1.42 13.06
CA LEU A 198 10.33 -2.83 13.40
C LEU A 198 11.44 -3.19 14.41
N SER A 199 11.09 -3.87 15.49
CA SER A 199 12.08 -4.40 16.43
C SER A 199 12.80 -5.60 15.81
N GLY A 200 14.12 -5.66 15.94
CA GLY A 200 14.94 -6.75 15.38
C GLY A 200 15.32 -6.59 13.91
N TYR A 201 15.05 -5.42 13.30
CA TYR A 201 15.40 -5.11 11.91
C TYR A 201 16.34 -3.90 11.85
N SER A 202 17.32 -3.93 10.95
CA SER A 202 18.16 -2.78 10.65
C SER A 202 17.55 -1.97 9.50
N GLN A 203 16.81 -0.91 9.83
CA GLN A 203 16.07 -0.11 8.85
C GLN A 203 16.84 1.17 8.49
N ILE A 204 17.13 1.36 7.20
CA ILE A 204 17.85 2.51 6.65
C ILE A 204 16.86 3.39 5.88
N GLU A 205 16.70 4.64 6.31
CA GLU A 205 15.92 5.63 5.57
C GLU A 205 16.81 6.37 4.56
N VAL A 206 16.40 6.36 3.30
CA VAL A 206 17.06 7.06 2.18
C VAL A 206 17.05 8.56 2.42
N LYS A 207 18.19 9.21 2.17
CA LYS A 207 18.39 10.67 2.30
C LYS A 207 19.14 11.21 1.09
N PRO A 208 18.47 11.43 -0.07
CA PRO A 208 19.12 11.84 -1.31
C PRO A 208 19.93 13.14 -1.18
N LYS A 209 19.48 14.07 -0.31
CA LYS A 209 20.16 15.35 -0.06
C LYS A 209 21.61 15.20 0.45
N VAL A 210 21.92 14.08 1.10
CA VAL A 210 23.27 13.77 1.61
C VAL A 210 23.92 12.61 0.85
N GLY A 211 23.38 12.23 -0.32
CA GLY A 211 23.92 11.16 -1.16
C GLY A 211 23.55 9.74 -0.74
N LEU A 212 22.74 9.55 0.31
CA LEU A 212 22.26 8.22 0.71
C LEU A 212 21.06 7.83 -0.17
N THR A 213 21.34 7.31 -1.35
CA THR A 213 20.37 6.78 -2.31
C THR A 213 20.12 5.28 -2.09
N PHE A 214 19.09 4.70 -2.76
CA PHE A 214 18.86 3.24 -2.73
C PHE A 214 20.11 2.46 -3.16
N ALA A 215 20.73 2.83 -4.28
CA ALA A 215 21.92 2.15 -4.81
C ALA A 215 23.12 2.25 -3.83
N ASN A 216 23.41 3.44 -3.28
CA ASN A 216 24.52 3.64 -2.36
C ASN A 216 24.30 2.91 -1.02
N ALA A 217 23.06 2.94 -0.51
CA ALA A 217 22.70 2.21 0.70
C ALA A 217 22.86 0.70 0.48
N LEU A 218 22.35 0.17 -0.63
CA LEU A 218 22.41 -1.26 -0.95
C LEU A 218 23.88 -1.75 -1.08
N ARG A 219 24.76 -1.00 -1.75
CA ARG A 219 26.21 -1.32 -1.76
C ARG A 219 26.82 -1.38 -0.37
N SER A 220 26.35 -0.54 0.55
CA SER A 220 26.87 -0.53 1.92
C SER A 220 26.31 -1.68 2.74
N VAL A 221 25.06 -2.02 2.55
CA VAL A 221 24.36 -3.16 3.19
C VAL A 221 25.07 -4.47 2.89
N LEU A 222 25.55 -4.69 1.67
CA LEU A 222 26.28 -5.91 1.29
C LEU A 222 27.56 -6.16 2.10
N ARG A 223 28.07 -5.17 2.85
CA ARG A 223 29.20 -5.31 3.75
C ARG A 223 28.80 -5.44 5.23
N GLN A 224 27.51 -5.58 5.50
CA GLN A 224 26.94 -5.71 6.84
C GLN A 224 26.46 -7.13 7.15
N ASP A 225 27.00 -8.12 6.42
CA ASP A 225 26.64 -9.55 6.57
C ASP A 225 25.11 -9.80 6.57
N PRO A 226 24.37 -9.33 5.55
CA PRO A 226 22.94 -9.50 5.50
C PRO A 226 22.58 -10.92 5.01
N ASP A 227 21.54 -11.52 5.58
CA ASP A 227 20.90 -12.71 5.01
C ASP A 227 19.71 -12.32 4.13
N VAL A 228 18.98 -11.29 4.57
CA VAL A 228 17.77 -10.80 3.91
C VAL A 228 17.85 -9.29 3.73
N ILE A 229 17.60 -8.85 2.52
CA ILE A 229 17.62 -7.43 2.15
C ILE A 229 16.24 -7.02 1.62
N MET A 230 15.64 -5.97 2.16
CA MET A 230 14.46 -5.36 1.57
C MET A 230 14.83 -4.00 0.99
N VAL A 231 14.63 -3.84 -0.31
CA VAL A 231 14.77 -2.57 -1.01
C VAL A 231 13.36 -2.05 -1.30
N GLY A 232 12.98 -0.92 -0.71
CA GLY A 232 11.64 -0.38 -0.78
C GLY A 232 11.07 -0.36 -2.19
N GLU A 233 11.87 0.07 -3.15
CA GLU A 233 11.54 0.02 -4.58
C GLU A 233 12.76 0.05 -5.49
N ILE A 234 12.60 -0.52 -6.69
CA ILE A 234 13.57 -0.44 -7.80
C ILE A 234 13.01 0.51 -8.84
N ARG A 235 13.65 1.69 -8.98
CA ARG A 235 13.27 2.72 -9.95
C ARG A 235 14.25 2.87 -11.12
N ASP A 236 15.50 2.45 -10.92
CA ASP A 236 16.61 2.67 -11.84
C ASP A 236 17.42 1.39 -12.06
N THR A 237 18.16 1.37 -13.16
CA THR A 237 19.00 0.24 -13.59
C THR A 237 20.09 -0.09 -12.57
N GLU A 238 20.69 0.92 -11.95
CA GLU A 238 21.77 0.74 -10.99
C GLU A 238 21.31 -0.04 -9.76
N THR A 239 20.19 0.37 -9.16
CA THR A 239 19.56 -0.34 -8.02
C THR A 239 19.16 -1.77 -8.43
N ALA A 240 18.59 -1.95 -9.63
CA ALA A 240 18.21 -3.27 -10.15
C ALA A 240 19.42 -4.20 -10.27
N GLN A 241 20.52 -3.73 -10.87
CA GLN A 241 21.74 -4.52 -11.03
C GLN A 241 22.34 -4.97 -9.70
N ILE A 242 22.40 -4.06 -8.72
CA ILE A 242 22.96 -4.40 -7.39
C ILE A 242 22.04 -5.41 -6.68
N ALA A 243 20.73 -5.26 -6.75
CA ALA A 243 19.76 -6.20 -6.17
C ALA A 243 19.90 -7.61 -6.79
N ILE A 244 20.07 -7.69 -8.11
CA ILE A 244 20.29 -8.94 -8.84
C ILE A 244 21.61 -9.58 -8.42
N GLN A 245 22.69 -8.82 -8.37
CA GLN A 245 24.00 -9.34 -7.90
C GLN A 245 23.90 -9.86 -6.47
N SER A 246 23.17 -9.16 -5.59
CA SER A 246 22.95 -9.60 -4.20
C SER A 246 22.26 -10.98 -4.18
N ALA A 247 21.22 -11.17 -4.98
CA ALA A 247 20.52 -12.44 -5.06
C ALA A 247 21.39 -13.59 -5.63
N LEU A 248 22.20 -13.28 -6.65
CA LEU A 248 23.14 -14.26 -7.24
C LEU A 248 24.27 -14.67 -6.28
N THR A 249 24.59 -13.80 -5.32
CA THR A 249 25.57 -14.11 -4.26
C THR A 249 24.96 -14.76 -3.02
N GLY A 250 23.68 -15.16 -3.07
CA GLY A 250 23.04 -15.99 -2.05
C GLY A 250 22.12 -15.26 -1.08
N HIS A 251 21.89 -13.96 -1.26
CA HIS A 251 20.98 -13.20 -0.39
C HIS A 251 19.52 -13.34 -0.84
N LEU A 252 18.59 -13.34 0.11
CA LEU A 252 17.17 -13.22 -0.18
C LEU A 252 16.81 -11.73 -0.26
N VAL A 253 16.35 -11.29 -1.44
CA VAL A 253 16.05 -9.88 -1.70
C VAL A 253 14.56 -9.69 -1.92
N PHE A 254 13.96 -8.76 -1.19
CA PHE A 254 12.59 -8.28 -1.42
C PHE A 254 12.63 -6.88 -2.02
N SER A 255 11.78 -6.64 -3.02
CA SER A 255 11.63 -5.28 -3.53
C SER A 255 10.27 -5.05 -4.17
N THR A 256 10.00 -3.78 -4.52
CA THR A 256 8.80 -3.42 -5.30
C THR A 256 9.17 -2.81 -6.64
N VAL A 257 8.27 -3.02 -7.60
CA VAL A 257 8.29 -2.35 -8.92
C VAL A 257 6.88 -1.85 -9.20
N HIS A 258 6.74 -0.82 -10.02
CA HIS A 258 5.44 -0.28 -10.42
C HIS A 258 5.04 -0.79 -11.80
N THR A 259 4.33 -1.91 -11.86
CA THR A 259 3.74 -2.47 -13.08
C THR A 259 2.33 -2.99 -12.83
N ASN A 260 1.59 -3.29 -13.88
CA ASN A 260 0.19 -3.66 -13.81
C ASN A 260 -0.07 -5.16 -13.59
N SER A 261 0.90 -6.03 -13.90
CA SER A 261 0.81 -7.48 -13.75
C SER A 261 2.17 -8.07 -13.39
N ALA A 262 2.19 -9.30 -12.95
CA ALA A 262 3.42 -10.00 -12.62
C ALA A 262 4.31 -10.25 -13.86
N PRO A 263 3.78 -10.70 -15.02
CA PRO A 263 4.57 -10.80 -16.26
C PRO A 263 5.15 -9.47 -16.72
N ALA A 264 4.39 -8.38 -16.67
CA ALA A 264 4.87 -7.06 -17.06
C ALA A 264 6.05 -6.55 -16.20
N THR A 265 6.23 -7.08 -14.99
CA THR A 265 7.39 -6.76 -14.16
C THR A 265 8.69 -7.30 -14.76
N ILE A 266 8.64 -8.49 -15.34
CA ILE A 266 9.79 -9.10 -16.03
C ILE A 266 10.18 -8.25 -17.24
N THR A 267 9.22 -7.94 -18.12
CA THR A 267 9.45 -7.05 -19.27
C THR A 267 10.03 -5.71 -18.83
N ARG A 268 9.49 -5.12 -17.76
CA ARG A 268 9.96 -3.82 -17.24
C ARG A 268 11.43 -3.85 -16.81
N LEU A 269 11.90 -4.92 -16.17
CA LEU A 269 13.30 -5.05 -15.78
C LEU A 269 14.22 -5.18 -17.01
N ILE A 270 13.77 -5.90 -18.03
CA ILE A 270 14.50 -6.02 -19.29
C ILE A 270 14.56 -4.68 -20.03
N ASP A 271 13.46 -3.93 -20.06
CA ASP A 271 13.38 -2.57 -20.64
C ASP A 271 14.28 -1.58 -19.88
N MET A 272 14.53 -1.80 -18.60
CA MET A 272 15.50 -1.04 -17.80
C MET A 272 16.95 -1.40 -18.13
N GLY A 273 17.22 -2.32 -19.05
CA GLY A 273 18.56 -2.74 -19.48
C GLY A 273 19.15 -3.90 -18.68
N ILE A 274 18.32 -4.68 -17.99
CA ILE A 274 18.77 -5.90 -17.33
C ILE A 274 18.71 -7.06 -18.32
N GLU A 275 19.81 -7.78 -18.44
CA GLU A 275 19.91 -8.94 -19.34
C GLU A 275 18.91 -10.05 -18.95
N PRO A 276 18.19 -10.66 -19.91
CA PRO A 276 17.19 -11.69 -19.64
C PRO A 276 17.70 -12.88 -18.81
N PHE A 277 18.97 -13.29 -19.02
CA PHE A 277 19.56 -14.39 -18.25
C PHE A 277 19.76 -14.03 -16.77
N LEU A 278 20.04 -12.76 -16.45
CA LEU A 278 20.16 -12.31 -15.07
C LEU A 278 18.78 -12.26 -14.38
N VAL A 279 17.74 -11.80 -15.10
CA VAL A 279 16.37 -11.81 -14.61
C VAL A 279 15.90 -13.22 -14.32
N SER A 280 16.10 -14.15 -15.28
CA SER A 280 15.66 -15.54 -15.16
C SER A 280 16.38 -16.32 -14.05
N SER A 281 17.65 -15.99 -13.76
CA SER A 281 18.45 -16.69 -12.76
C SER A 281 18.32 -16.13 -11.35
N SER A 282 17.99 -14.84 -11.19
CA SER A 282 17.94 -14.20 -9.88
C SER A 282 16.54 -14.10 -9.30
N ILE A 283 15.50 -13.89 -10.11
CA ILE A 283 14.12 -13.75 -9.63
C ILE A 283 13.53 -15.14 -9.35
N ILE A 284 12.90 -15.33 -8.21
CA ILE A 284 12.20 -16.55 -7.82
C ILE A 284 10.68 -16.42 -7.91
N GLY A 285 10.15 -15.20 -7.81
CA GLY A 285 8.74 -14.95 -8.02
C GLY A 285 8.37 -13.47 -8.06
N VAL A 286 7.23 -13.20 -8.69
CA VAL A 286 6.64 -11.87 -8.78
C VAL A 286 5.19 -11.94 -8.33
N LEU A 287 4.84 -11.16 -7.30
CA LEU A 287 3.49 -11.03 -6.78
C LEU A 287 2.88 -9.69 -7.22
N ALA A 288 1.96 -9.72 -8.17
CA ALA A 288 1.16 -8.53 -8.49
C ALA A 288 -0.04 -8.42 -7.55
N GLN A 289 -0.35 -7.20 -7.13
CA GLN A 289 -1.33 -6.94 -6.09
C GLN A 289 -2.17 -5.69 -6.39
N ARG A 290 -3.45 -5.77 -6.05
CA ARG A 290 -4.41 -4.64 -5.97
C ARG A 290 -5.22 -4.76 -4.69
N LEU A 291 -5.74 -3.63 -4.20
CA LEU A 291 -6.71 -3.62 -3.10
C LEU A 291 -8.11 -3.33 -3.64
N VAL A 292 -9.07 -4.11 -3.18
CA VAL A 292 -10.51 -3.91 -3.42
C VAL A 292 -11.23 -3.70 -2.11
N ARG A 293 -12.32 -2.95 -2.12
CA ARG A 293 -13.14 -2.76 -0.92
C ARG A 293 -13.87 -4.05 -0.55
N ARG A 294 -13.95 -4.33 0.74
CA ARG A 294 -14.72 -5.46 1.27
C ARG A 294 -16.16 -5.05 1.46
N ILE A 295 -17.07 -5.94 1.12
CA ILE A 295 -18.48 -5.79 1.46
C ILE A 295 -18.64 -5.71 2.96
N CYS A 296 -19.38 -4.71 3.44
CA CYS A 296 -19.67 -4.57 4.86
C CYS A 296 -20.41 -5.82 5.38
N PRO A 297 -19.90 -6.49 6.42
CA PRO A 297 -20.53 -7.70 6.93
C PRO A 297 -21.95 -7.46 7.50
N ASP A 298 -22.18 -6.26 8.05
CA ASP A 298 -23.41 -5.93 8.78
C ASP A 298 -24.61 -5.69 7.86
N CYS A 299 -24.35 -5.23 6.62
CA CYS A 299 -25.43 -4.96 5.65
C CYS A 299 -25.32 -5.80 4.37
N ARG A 300 -24.54 -6.88 4.40
CA ARG A 300 -24.34 -7.78 3.25
C ARG A 300 -25.63 -8.52 2.88
N LYS A 301 -26.01 -8.43 1.59
CA LYS A 301 -27.12 -9.19 1.02
C LYS A 301 -26.71 -9.94 -0.24
N SER A 302 -27.29 -11.11 -0.43
CA SER A 302 -27.09 -11.90 -1.66
C SER A 302 -28.04 -11.46 -2.75
N TYR A 303 -27.59 -11.54 -4.01
CA TYR A 303 -28.42 -11.30 -5.18
C TYR A 303 -28.02 -12.23 -6.33
N GLN A 304 -28.90 -12.39 -7.30
CA GLN A 304 -28.60 -13.08 -8.56
C GLN A 304 -27.98 -12.07 -9.53
N PRO A 305 -26.76 -12.32 -10.03
CA PRO A 305 -26.12 -11.39 -10.96
C PRO A 305 -26.81 -11.41 -12.33
N HIS A 306 -26.77 -10.27 -13.01
CA HIS A 306 -27.21 -10.19 -14.40
C HIS A 306 -26.28 -10.98 -15.32
N PRO A 307 -26.76 -11.63 -16.39
CA PRO A 307 -25.92 -12.40 -17.33
C PRO A 307 -24.75 -11.61 -17.92
N GLU A 308 -24.89 -10.31 -18.07
CA GLU A 308 -23.85 -9.39 -18.51
C GLU A 308 -22.68 -9.32 -17.54
N GLN A 309 -22.94 -9.16 -16.26
CA GLN A 309 -21.90 -9.18 -15.20
C GLN A 309 -21.11 -10.49 -15.21
N LEU A 310 -21.79 -11.62 -15.44
CA LEU A 310 -21.11 -12.92 -15.54
C LEU A 310 -20.17 -12.96 -16.76
N ARG A 311 -20.64 -12.45 -17.92
CA ARG A 311 -19.82 -12.40 -19.14
C ARG A 311 -18.59 -11.53 -19.00
N GLU A 312 -18.74 -10.32 -18.44
CA GLU A 312 -17.63 -9.40 -18.20
C GLU A 312 -16.58 -9.99 -17.27
N LEU A 313 -17.01 -10.78 -16.28
CA LEU A 313 -16.12 -11.49 -15.36
C LEU A 313 -15.55 -12.80 -15.93
N GLY A 314 -15.94 -13.20 -17.15
CA GLY A 314 -15.53 -14.46 -17.76
C GLY A 314 -16.14 -15.70 -17.08
N ILE A 315 -17.30 -15.57 -16.43
CA ILE A 315 -17.98 -16.67 -15.74
C ILE A 315 -19.04 -17.28 -16.67
N LYS A 316 -18.96 -18.59 -16.89
CA LYS A 316 -19.98 -19.32 -17.68
C LYS A 316 -21.29 -19.40 -16.90
N GLU A 317 -22.35 -18.79 -17.43
CA GLU A 317 -23.68 -18.73 -16.81
C GLU A 317 -24.22 -20.09 -16.42
N VAL A 318 -24.10 -21.06 -17.31
CA VAL A 318 -24.62 -22.45 -17.08
C VAL A 318 -23.93 -23.08 -15.86
N SER A 319 -22.59 -22.88 -15.70
CA SER A 319 -21.84 -23.40 -14.55
C SER A 319 -22.21 -22.67 -13.27
N PHE A 320 -22.47 -21.36 -13.36
CA PHE A 320 -22.86 -20.54 -12.22
C PHE A 320 -24.23 -20.97 -11.67
N ARG A 321 -25.24 -21.10 -12.54
CA ARG A 321 -26.61 -21.51 -12.16
C ARG A 321 -26.66 -22.92 -11.61
N LYS A 322 -25.92 -23.88 -12.21
CA LYS A 322 -25.86 -25.27 -11.72
C LYS A 322 -25.38 -25.42 -10.28
N LEU A 323 -24.54 -24.48 -9.81
CA LEU A 323 -23.95 -24.49 -8.47
C LEU A 323 -24.75 -23.65 -7.48
N ASP A 324 -25.93 -23.13 -7.85
CA ASP A 324 -26.78 -22.20 -7.06
C ASP A 324 -25.93 -21.06 -6.38
N ARG A 325 -24.96 -20.53 -7.11
CA ARG A 325 -24.10 -19.48 -6.62
C ARG A 325 -24.80 -18.14 -6.66
N ARG A 326 -24.43 -17.27 -5.73
CA ARG A 326 -24.96 -15.92 -5.62
C ARG A 326 -23.82 -14.92 -5.52
N PHE A 327 -24.07 -13.69 -5.94
CA PHE A 327 -23.21 -12.55 -5.63
C PHE A 327 -23.75 -11.85 -4.38
N TYR A 328 -22.91 -10.98 -3.83
CA TYR A 328 -23.22 -10.23 -2.62
C TYR A 328 -22.94 -8.76 -2.83
N ARG A 329 -23.70 -7.91 -2.15
CA ARG A 329 -23.48 -6.47 -2.07
C ARG A 329 -23.82 -5.99 -0.68
N GLY A 330 -23.32 -4.80 -0.30
CA GLY A 330 -23.76 -4.09 0.90
C GLY A 330 -24.87 -3.11 0.54
N ASP A 331 -25.97 -3.13 1.27
CA ASP A 331 -27.08 -2.19 1.05
C ASP A 331 -26.85 -0.83 1.70
N GLY A 332 -25.83 -0.70 2.54
CA GLY A 332 -25.56 0.48 3.36
C GLY A 332 -26.09 0.34 4.78
N CYS A 333 -25.31 0.80 5.75
CA CYS A 333 -25.69 0.92 7.16
C CYS A 333 -24.78 1.97 7.85
N ASP A 334 -25.08 2.30 9.11
CA ASP A 334 -24.30 3.31 9.84
C ASP A 334 -22.83 2.89 10.00
N ASN A 335 -22.55 1.59 10.21
CA ASN A 335 -21.19 1.09 10.36
C ASN A 335 -20.33 1.23 9.10
N CYS A 336 -20.91 1.26 7.91
CA CYS A 336 -20.22 1.52 6.65
C CYS A 336 -20.57 2.89 6.05
N ARG A 337 -21.24 3.78 6.79
CA ARG A 337 -21.65 5.10 6.35
C ARG A 337 -22.44 5.09 5.05
N GLN A 338 -23.38 4.18 4.97
CA GLN A 338 -24.26 3.97 3.83
C GLN A 338 -23.53 3.58 2.52
N THR A 339 -22.21 3.28 2.56
CA THR A 339 -21.41 2.93 1.38
C THR A 339 -21.59 1.48 0.94
N GLY A 340 -22.00 0.60 1.84
CA GLY A 340 -22.03 -0.85 1.62
C GLY A 340 -20.67 -1.54 1.74
N TYR A 341 -19.57 -0.79 2.01
CA TYR A 341 -18.20 -1.31 2.09
C TYR A 341 -17.54 -0.94 3.41
N ARG A 342 -16.68 -1.83 3.92
CA ARG A 342 -15.86 -1.58 5.10
C ARG A 342 -14.55 -2.36 5.04
N GLY A 343 -13.44 -1.64 5.02
CA GLY A 343 -12.11 -2.20 4.90
C GLY A 343 -11.78 -2.67 3.48
N ARG A 344 -10.57 -3.14 3.29
CA ARG A 344 -10.03 -3.57 2.00
C ARG A 344 -9.49 -4.99 2.09
N ILE A 345 -9.35 -5.65 0.94
CA ILE A 345 -8.72 -6.96 0.81
C ILE A 345 -7.88 -6.98 -0.46
N GLY A 346 -6.73 -7.64 -0.43
CA GLY A 346 -5.89 -7.81 -1.61
C GLY A 346 -6.49 -8.78 -2.63
N ILE A 347 -6.30 -8.51 -3.92
CA ILE A 347 -6.35 -9.51 -4.99
C ILE A 347 -4.94 -9.69 -5.53
N HIS A 348 -4.59 -10.91 -5.88
CA HIS A 348 -3.20 -11.28 -6.12
C HIS A 348 -3.05 -12.14 -7.37
N GLU A 349 -1.89 -11.96 -8.04
CA GLU A 349 -1.41 -12.77 -9.16
C GLU A 349 0.04 -13.12 -8.88
N LEU A 350 0.37 -14.40 -8.72
CA LEU A 350 1.73 -14.86 -8.44
C LEU A 350 2.30 -15.56 -9.67
N LEU A 351 3.35 -14.98 -10.25
CA LEU A 351 4.20 -15.62 -11.24
C LEU A 351 5.37 -16.30 -10.53
N VAL A 352 5.39 -17.63 -10.58
CA VAL A 352 6.50 -18.45 -10.09
C VAL A 352 7.52 -18.61 -11.20
N MET A 353 8.80 -18.42 -10.90
CA MET A 353 9.89 -18.56 -11.86
C MET A 353 10.28 -20.03 -12.07
N SER A 354 9.35 -20.77 -12.69
CA SER A 354 9.59 -22.15 -13.11
C SER A 354 10.58 -22.23 -14.28
N GLU A 355 11.09 -23.41 -14.58
CA GLU A 355 11.97 -23.60 -15.74
C GLU A 355 11.27 -23.24 -17.06
N GLY A 356 9.97 -23.51 -17.20
CA GLY A 356 9.20 -23.11 -18.38
C GLY A 356 9.09 -21.61 -18.54
N VAL A 357 8.87 -20.86 -17.45
CA VAL A 357 8.82 -19.40 -17.44
C VAL A 357 10.22 -18.82 -17.73
N LYS A 358 11.29 -19.36 -17.12
CA LYS A 358 12.68 -18.95 -17.36
C LYS A 358 13.06 -19.10 -18.84
N ASN A 359 12.78 -20.26 -19.44
CA ASN A 359 13.06 -20.51 -20.86
C ASN A 359 12.28 -19.54 -21.76
N THR A 360 11.01 -19.27 -21.43
CA THR A 360 10.21 -18.28 -22.16
C THR A 360 10.83 -16.89 -22.12
N ILE A 361 11.36 -16.45 -20.96
CA ILE A 361 12.02 -15.14 -20.79
C ILE A 361 13.29 -15.07 -21.64
N LEU A 362 14.04 -16.15 -21.77
CA LEU A 362 15.25 -16.20 -22.59
C LEU A 362 14.94 -16.15 -24.11
N GLU A 363 13.79 -16.69 -24.52
CA GLU A 363 13.33 -16.69 -25.91
C GLU A 363 12.59 -15.38 -26.28
N SER A 364 11.80 -14.86 -25.35
CA SER A 364 10.97 -13.66 -25.58
C SER A 364 10.70 -12.93 -24.27
N SER A 365 11.01 -11.64 -24.24
CA SER A 365 10.72 -10.75 -23.10
C SER A 365 9.30 -10.15 -23.13
N ASP A 366 8.45 -10.58 -24.06
CA ASP A 366 7.08 -10.09 -24.21
C ASP A 366 6.19 -10.56 -23.04
N SER A 367 5.52 -9.62 -22.40
CA SER A 367 4.68 -9.87 -21.22
C SER A 367 3.52 -10.86 -21.50
N ASP A 368 2.94 -10.83 -22.72
CA ASP A 368 1.83 -11.70 -23.07
C ASP A 368 2.28 -13.13 -23.27
N THR A 369 3.49 -13.32 -23.82
CA THR A 369 4.12 -14.64 -23.98
C THR A 369 4.44 -15.24 -22.63
N ILE A 370 5.03 -14.47 -21.72
CA ILE A 370 5.29 -14.88 -20.33
C ILE A 370 3.96 -15.19 -19.60
N LYS A 371 2.92 -14.35 -19.77
CA LYS A 371 1.59 -14.57 -19.20
C LYS A 371 0.98 -15.89 -19.69
N LYS A 372 1.05 -16.18 -20.99
CA LYS A 372 0.57 -17.44 -21.56
C LYS A 372 1.26 -18.66 -20.96
N GLN A 373 2.57 -18.59 -20.77
CA GLN A 373 3.33 -19.67 -20.12
C GLN A 373 2.93 -19.83 -18.65
N GLY A 374 2.84 -18.72 -17.89
CA GLY A 374 2.38 -18.74 -16.50
C GLY A 374 0.97 -19.37 -16.36
N LEU A 375 0.04 -19.03 -17.27
CA LEU A 375 -1.30 -19.63 -17.28
C LEU A 375 -1.29 -21.14 -17.56
N LYS A 376 -0.42 -21.63 -18.46
CA LYS A 376 -0.23 -23.07 -18.68
C LYS A 376 0.24 -23.78 -17.40
N GLU A 377 1.01 -23.08 -16.57
CA GLU A 377 1.54 -23.55 -15.29
C GLU A 377 0.65 -23.20 -14.09
N LYS A 378 -0.64 -22.91 -14.36
CA LYS A 378 -1.69 -22.67 -13.38
C LYS A 378 -1.57 -21.33 -12.60
N MET A 379 -0.84 -20.35 -13.12
CA MET A 379 -0.91 -19.00 -12.61
C MET A 379 -2.37 -18.50 -12.62
N ILE A 380 -2.77 -17.88 -11.53
CA ILE A 380 -4.10 -17.27 -11.40
C ILE A 380 -3.95 -15.76 -11.59
N THR A 381 -4.69 -15.18 -12.54
CA THR A 381 -4.65 -13.73 -12.80
C THR A 381 -5.34 -12.94 -11.69
N LEU A 382 -5.01 -11.63 -11.57
CA LEU A 382 -5.68 -10.71 -10.65
C LEU A 382 -7.21 -10.79 -10.78
N ARG A 383 -7.73 -10.76 -12.03
CA ARG A 383 -9.18 -10.88 -12.30
C ARG A 383 -9.75 -12.21 -11.80
N ARG A 384 -9.05 -13.31 -12.00
CA ARG A 384 -9.52 -14.64 -11.58
C ARG A 384 -9.52 -14.78 -10.06
N ASP A 385 -8.51 -14.26 -9.36
CA ASP A 385 -8.50 -14.22 -7.90
C ASP A 385 -9.62 -13.31 -7.37
N GLY A 386 -9.86 -12.16 -8.03
CA GLY A 386 -11.00 -11.29 -7.73
C GLY A 386 -12.35 -11.99 -7.88
N VAL A 387 -12.54 -12.74 -8.97
CA VAL A 387 -13.77 -13.54 -9.19
C VAL A 387 -13.98 -14.55 -8.05
N ASN A 388 -12.93 -15.22 -7.60
CA ASN A 388 -13.03 -16.11 -6.44
C ASN A 388 -13.53 -15.35 -5.21
N LYS A 389 -13.02 -14.14 -4.96
CA LYS A 389 -13.46 -13.31 -3.81
C LYS A 389 -14.89 -12.82 -3.93
N ILE A 390 -15.39 -12.54 -5.15
CA ILE A 390 -16.82 -12.27 -5.39
C ILE A 390 -17.65 -13.48 -4.97
N LEU A 391 -17.26 -14.66 -5.40
CA LEU A 391 -17.98 -15.91 -5.09
C LEU A 391 -18.01 -16.25 -3.60
N TYR A 392 -17.01 -15.80 -2.84
CA TYR A 392 -16.98 -15.89 -1.37
C TYR A 392 -17.72 -14.73 -0.68
N GLY A 393 -18.26 -13.79 -1.43
CA GLY A 393 -18.98 -12.62 -0.90
C GLY A 393 -18.09 -11.66 -0.14
N LEU A 394 -16.82 -11.56 -0.50
CA LEU A 394 -15.85 -10.65 0.13
C LEU A 394 -15.82 -9.27 -0.54
N THR A 395 -16.10 -9.21 -1.85
CA THR A 395 -16.13 -7.98 -2.65
C THR A 395 -17.19 -8.07 -3.73
N THR A 396 -17.39 -7.00 -4.49
CA THR A 396 -18.41 -6.94 -5.54
C THR A 396 -17.83 -7.09 -6.95
N ALA A 397 -18.68 -7.33 -7.94
CA ALA A 397 -18.31 -7.39 -9.34
C ALA A 397 -17.74 -6.05 -9.83
N GLU A 398 -18.38 -4.95 -9.42
CA GLU A 398 -18.01 -3.58 -9.79
C GLU A 398 -16.57 -3.26 -9.35
N GLU A 399 -16.19 -3.63 -8.12
CA GLU A 399 -14.83 -3.43 -7.60
C GLU A 399 -13.79 -4.19 -8.44
N ILE A 400 -14.07 -5.43 -8.78
CA ILE A 400 -13.11 -6.23 -9.57
C ILE A 400 -13.01 -5.70 -11.00
N LEU A 401 -14.14 -5.39 -11.65
CA LEU A 401 -14.14 -4.87 -13.00
C LEU A 401 -13.42 -3.53 -13.10
N SER A 402 -13.66 -2.61 -12.16
CA SER A 402 -13.02 -1.28 -12.16
C SER A 402 -11.49 -1.32 -12.03
N ILE A 403 -10.95 -2.32 -11.33
CA ILE A 403 -9.51 -2.40 -11.02
C ILE A 403 -8.76 -3.32 -11.99
N THR A 404 -9.47 -4.24 -12.66
CA THR A 404 -8.89 -5.21 -13.58
C THR A 404 -9.29 -4.99 -15.04
N SER A 405 -9.97 -3.90 -15.39
CA SER A 405 -10.11 -3.46 -16.78
C SER A 405 -8.72 -3.07 -17.31
N GLU A 406 -8.30 -3.76 -18.35
CA GLU A 406 -7.07 -3.46 -19.12
C GLU A 406 -7.26 -2.24 -19.99
#